data_d941c545e46608c69650931b40826bed
#
_entry.id   d941c545e46608c69650931b40826bed
#
_cell.length_a   1.000
_cell.length_b   1.000
_cell.length_c   1.000
_cell.angle_alpha   90.00
_cell.angle_beta   90.00
_cell.angle_gamma   90.00
#
_symmetry.space_group_name_H-M   'P 1'
#
loop_
_entity.id
_entity.type
_entity.pdbx_description
1 polymer ?
#
loop_
_entity_poly.entity_id
_entity_poly.type
_entity_poly.pdbx_seq_one_letter_code
_entity_poly.pdbx_strand_id
1 'polypeptide(L)'
;AALTYSHYARKTLEKVLVFDLGAGTFDTVLLVPNLHRTDKHPYEYKALCPDGLTLAGDFFDSAMAELILDALHAHPGNLDPDRLSVSGTADHQKLLHTARQIKEQLSSAESCSAFIEGTDVSGRPGIQKVIITRKDFERKIFPALQQCVDCAARVLDRAGESTNPQIEILLTGGSSYIPLVRTLLEQKFPHLAKDHILQRFPEQAVALGCALYANRQLSDTPVAYAYALRVRLPGSGQQKLKVQIPSNAPLPFQVSGTYTTHSADQTSARFAFFEVENGAANSYLELDDGNPTSLVIQHHFSHPVPAGTQMLLTMTLTPNGTLMVVVDDHGISPVTSHSMSLADLRHSNDT
;
A
#
# COMPACT_ATOMS: atom_id res chain seq x y z
N ALA A 1 7.55 -7.11 -9.38
CA ALA A 1 7.84 -6.31 -10.58
C ALA A 1 9.34 -6.31 -10.90
N ALA A 2 10.25 -5.83 -10.03
CA ALA A 2 11.68 -5.76 -10.31
C ALA A 2 12.30 -7.15 -10.61
N LEU A 3 11.92 -8.19 -9.87
CA LEU A 3 12.34 -9.58 -10.14
C LEU A 3 11.92 -10.02 -11.54
N THR A 4 10.67 -9.73 -11.93
CA THR A 4 10.15 -10.04 -13.26
C THR A 4 10.99 -9.36 -14.33
N TYR A 5 11.21 -8.05 -14.18
CA TYR A 5 11.99 -7.30 -15.15
C TYR A 5 13.42 -7.84 -15.28
N SER A 6 14.13 -8.02 -14.15
CA SER A 6 15.51 -8.55 -14.14
C SER A 6 15.59 -9.93 -14.76
N HIS A 7 14.62 -10.80 -14.50
CA HIS A 7 14.57 -12.15 -15.05
C HIS A 7 14.41 -12.15 -16.57
N TYR A 8 13.44 -11.40 -17.10
CA TYR A 8 13.14 -11.36 -18.53
C TYR A 8 14.09 -10.48 -19.34
N ALA A 9 14.61 -9.40 -18.75
CA ALA A 9 15.61 -8.55 -19.38
C ALA A 9 17.01 -9.16 -19.34
N ARG A 10 17.23 -10.22 -18.54
CA ARG A 10 18.55 -10.80 -18.24
C ARG A 10 19.56 -9.75 -17.77
N LYS A 11 19.07 -8.72 -17.08
CA LYS A 11 19.85 -7.59 -16.57
C LYS A 11 19.61 -7.48 -15.07
N THR A 12 20.70 -7.45 -14.30
CA THR A 12 20.62 -7.08 -12.89
C THR A 12 20.50 -5.56 -12.80
N LEU A 13 19.43 -5.10 -12.18
CA LEU A 13 19.23 -3.68 -11.92
C LEU A 13 20.04 -3.30 -10.67
N GLU A 14 20.77 -2.18 -10.73
CA GLU A 14 21.59 -1.73 -9.59
C GLU A 14 20.74 -1.03 -8.53
N LYS A 15 19.91 -0.07 -8.93
CA LYS A 15 18.96 0.62 -8.05
C LYS A 15 17.68 0.89 -8.81
N VAL A 16 16.57 0.43 -8.29
CA VAL A 16 15.27 0.48 -8.96
C VAL A 16 14.25 1.13 -8.08
N LEU A 17 13.73 2.26 -8.50
CA LEU A 17 12.52 2.82 -7.94
C LEU A 17 11.32 2.14 -8.60
N VAL A 18 10.59 1.34 -7.84
CA VAL A 18 9.32 0.78 -8.31
C VAL A 18 8.24 1.85 -8.19
N PHE A 19 7.50 2.06 -9.27
CA PHE A 19 6.36 2.96 -9.37
C PHE A 19 5.15 2.11 -9.77
N ASP A 20 4.43 1.59 -8.77
CA ASP A 20 3.30 0.69 -8.96
C ASP A 20 1.98 1.46 -8.87
N LEU A 21 1.38 1.75 -10.03
CA LEU A 21 0.11 2.47 -10.12
C LEU A 21 -0.99 1.49 -10.55
N GLY A 22 -1.61 0.88 -9.54
CA GLY A 22 -2.62 -0.15 -9.69
C GLY A 22 -4.04 0.37 -9.91
N ALA A 23 -5.02 -0.42 -9.47
CA ALA A 23 -6.44 -0.04 -9.50
C ALA A 23 -6.80 0.80 -8.26
N GLY A 24 -6.52 0.33 -7.04
CA GLY A 24 -6.91 0.98 -5.79
C GLY A 24 -5.80 1.77 -5.11
N THR A 25 -4.53 1.38 -5.30
CA THR A 25 -3.37 1.98 -4.62
C THR A 25 -2.26 2.36 -5.59
N PHE A 26 -1.53 3.38 -5.20
CA PHE A 26 -0.21 3.70 -5.70
C PHE A 26 0.82 3.31 -4.65
N ASP A 27 1.78 2.47 -5.01
CA ASP A 27 2.85 2.02 -4.14
C ASP A 27 4.21 2.29 -4.77
N THR A 28 5.19 2.73 -3.95
CA THR A 28 6.53 3.03 -4.43
C THR A 28 7.60 2.66 -3.41
N VAL A 29 8.73 2.16 -3.89
CA VAL A 29 9.84 1.70 -3.05
C VAL A 29 11.13 1.72 -3.84
N LEU A 30 12.22 2.11 -3.21
CA LEU A 30 13.56 1.95 -3.78
C LEU A 30 14.10 0.56 -3.45
N LEU A 31 14.45 -0.19 -4.47
CA LEU A 31 15.13 -1.48 -4.37
C LEU A 31 16.61 -1.32 -4.68
N VAL A 32 17.45 -1.84 -3.79
CA VAL A 32 18.92 -1.89 -3.97
C VAL A 32 19.40 -3.34 -3.91
N PRO A 33 20.49 -3.71 -4.57
CA PRO A 33 21.02 -5.05 -4.47
C PRO A 33 21.32 -5.43 -3.03
N ASN A 34 20.96 -6.65 -2.64
CA ASN A 34 21.37 -7.17 -1.34
C ASN A 34 22.89 -7.45 -1.35
N LEU A 35 23.58 -6.99 -0.31
CA LEU A 35 25.03 -7.23 -0.15
C LEU A 35 25.41 -8.72 -0.04
N HIS A 36 24.45 -9.56 0.35
CA HIS A 36 24.62 -11.02 0.48
C HIS A 36 24.18 -11.80 -0.77
N ARG A 37 23.90 -11.11 -1.89
CA ARG A 37 23.57 -11.80 -3.15
C ARG A 37 24.71 -12.72 -3.55
N THR A 38 24.35 -13.90 -4.00
CA THR A 38 25.29 -14.92 -4.49
C THR A 38 25.03 -15.20 -5.97
N ASP A 39 25.96 -15.89 -6.64
CA ASP A 39 25.74 -16.34 -8.02
C ASP A 39 24.48 -17.21 -8.18
N LYS A 40 24.04 -17.87 -7.10
CA LYS A 40 22.78 -18.63 -7.06
C LYS A 40 21.55 -17.75 -6.91
N HIS A 41 21.70 -16.54 -6.33
CA HIS A 41 20.63 -15.59 -6.06
C HIS A 41 21.01 -14.17 -6.52
N PRO A 42 21.26 -13.97 -7.84
CA PRO A 42 21.76 -12.68 -8.36
C PRO A 42 20.72 -11.56 -8.35
N TYR A 43 19.44 -11.87 -8.07
CA TYR A 43 18.30 -10.94 -8.11
C TYR A 43 17.72 -10.65 -6.72
N GLU A 44 18.54 -10.77 -5.68
CA GLU A 44 18.13 -10.35 -4.34
C GLU A 44 18.22 -8.84 -4.20
N TYR A 45 17.12 -8.24 -3.73
CA TYR A 45 16.99 -6.81 -3.49
C TYR A 45 16.57 -6.54 -2.04
N LYS A 46 17.13 -5.48 -1.48
CA LYS A 46 16.64 -4.86 -0.24
C LYS A 46 15.74 -3.69 -0.59
N ALA A 47 14.55 -3.64 0.02
CA ALA A 47 13.64 -2.52 -0.11
C ALA A 47 14.01 -1.39 0.87
N LEU A 48 14.02 -0.15 0.39
CA LEU A 48 14.30 1.04 1.17
C LEU A 48 13.15 2.03 1.04
N CYS A 49 12.78 2.65 2.16
CA CYS A 49 11.85 3.78 2.23
C CYS A 49 10.52 3.56 1.48
N PRO A 50 9.78 2.47 1.69
CA PRO A 50 8.48 2.29 1.04
C PRO A 50 7.54 3.44 1.39
N ASP A 51 6.67 3.81 0.43
CA ASP A 51 5.64 4.84 0.57
C ASP A 51 4.49 4.52 -0.39
N GLY A 52 3.32 5.15 -0.21
CA GLY A 52 2.17 4.90 -1.08
C GLY A 52 1.01 5.86 -0.81
N LEU A 53 0.00 5.79 -1.69
CA LEU A 53 -1.22 6.60 -1.63
C LEU A 53 -2.42 5.74 -2.02
N THR A 54 -3.60 6.09 -1.54
CA THR A 54 -4.88 5.52 -1.97
C THR A 54 -5.45 6.24 -3.21
N LEU A 55 -4.56 6.71 -4.09
CA LEU A 55 -4.88 7.40 -5.34
C LEU A 55 -4.39 6.55 -6.50
N ALA A 56 -5.30 5.92 -7.24
CA ALA A 56 -4.95 5.05 -8.36
C ALA A 56 -6.10 4.92 -9.38
N GLY A 57 -6.17 3.80 -10.08
CA GLY A 57 -7.10 3.56 -11.19
C GLY A 57 -8.55 3.86 -10.90
N ASP A 58 -9.06 3.46 -9.73
CA ASP A 58 -10.46 3.67 -9.34
C ASP A 58 -10.79 5.17 -9.17
N PHE A 59 -9.83 5.95 -8.64
CA PHE A 59 -9.94 7.41 -8.60
C PHE A 59 -9.99 8.00 -10.02
N PHE A 60 -9.17 7.47 -10.95
CA PHE A 60 -9.16 7.93 -12.33
C PHE A 60 -10.42 7.50 -13.10
N ASP A 61 -11.02 6.36 -12.78
CA ASP A 61 -12.31 5.94 -13.30
C ASP A 61 -13.43 6.89 -12.85
N SER A 62 -13.42 7.29 -11.58
CA SER A 62 -14.36 8.29 -11.05
C SER A 62 -14.17 9.66 -11.70
N ALA A 63 -12.92 10.12 -11.88
CA ALA A 63 -12.62 11.37 -12.57
C ALA A 63 -13.06 11.35 -14.05
N MET A 64 -12.97 10.21 -14.72
CA MET A 64 -13.50 10.01 -16.08
C MET A 64 -15.02 10.04 -16.09
N ALA A 65 -15.68 9.40 -15.12
CA ALA A 65 -17.14 9.45 -14.99
C ALA A 65 -17.65 10.90 -14.82
N GLU A 66 -16.98 11.70 -14.01
CA GLU A 66 -17.27 13.14 -13.88
C GLU A 66 -17.15 13.88 -15.22
N LEU A 67 -16.08 13.61 -16.01
CA LEU A 67 -15.94 14.21 -17.35
C LEU A 67 -17.05 13.81 -18.31
N ILE A 68 -17.52 12.57 -18.23
CA ILE A 68 -18.67 12.10 -19.01
C ILE A 68 -19.92 12.86 -18.60
N LEU A 69 -20.19 13.01 -17.30
CA LEU A 69 -21.32 13.77 -16.79
C LEU A 69 -21.25 15.24 -17.21
N ASP A 70 -20.09 15.88 -17.12
CA ASP A 70 -19.86 17.25 -17.61
C ASP A 70 -20.19 17.38 -19.10
N ALA A 71 -19.77 16.40 -19.92
CA ALA A 71 -20.07 16.39 -21.36
C ALA A 71 -21.57 16.19 -21.66
N LEU A 72 -22.26 15.37 -20.87
CA LEU A 72 -23.70 15.19 -20.98
C LEU A 72 -24.48 16.45 -20.58
N HIS A 73 -24.07 17.15 -19.54
CA HIS A 73 -24.65 18.43 -19.12
C HIS A 73 -24.42 19.54 -20.16
N ALA A 74 -23.22 19.58 -20.76
CA ALA A 74 -22.88 20.57 -21.78
C ALA A 74 -23.65 20.35 -23.11
N HIS A 75 -24.02 19.10 -23.38
CA HIS A 75 -24.75 18.71 -24.59
C HIS A 75 -25.99 17.88 -24.19
N PRO A 76 -27.07 18.54 -23.73
CA PRO A 76 -28.27 17.84 -23.29
C PRO A 76 -28.84 16.95 -24.41
N GLY A 77 -29.17 15.72 -24.08
CA GLY A 77 -29.70 14.70 -24.97
C GLY A 77 -30.80 13.88 -24.29
N ASN A 78 -30.77 12.57 -24.52
CA ASN A 78 -31.82 11.65 -24.06
C ASN A 78 -31.52 11.04 -22.68
N LEU A 79 -30.40 11.38 -22.04
CA LEU A 79 -30.05 10.86 -20.73
C LEU A 79 -30.22 11.93 -19.64
N ASP A 80 -30.48 11.48 -18.43
CA ASP A 80 -30.48 12.30 -17.22
C ASP A 80 -29.14 12.13 -16.50
N PRO A 81 -28.20 13.10 -16.59
CA PRO A 81 -26.91 13.00 -15.95
C PRO A 81 -26.99 12.93 -14.42
N ASP A 82 -28.00 13.56 -13.81
CA ASP A 82 -28.18 13.56 -12.36
C ASP A 82 -28.52 12.16 -11.84
N ARG A 83 -29.28 11.37 -12.60
CA ARG A 83 -29.53 9.97 -12.27
C ARG A 83 -28.31 9.09 -12.42
N LEU A 84 -27.52 9.32 -13.46
CA LEU A 84 -26.25 8.62 -13.68
C LEU A 84 -25.24 8.86 -12.56
N SER A 85 -25.30 10.03 -11.93
CA SER A 85 -24.40 10.42 -10.83
C SER A 85 -24.70 9.72 -9.50
N VAL A 86 -25.91 9.13 -9.32
CA VAL A 86 -26.33 8.54 -8.04
C VAL A 86 -25.57 7.24 -7.77
N SER A 87 -24.67 7.31 -6.81
CA SER A 87 -23.84 6.18 -6.39
C SER A 87 -24.68 4.98 -5.94
N GLY A 88 -24.22 3.77 -6.26
CA GLY A 88 -24.88 2.52 -5.91
C GLY A 88 -26.01 2.09 -6.85
N THR A 89 -26.40 2.90 -7.82
CA THR A 89 -27.41 2.55 -8.84
C THR A 89 -26.80 1.73 -9.97
N ALA A 90 -27.64 0.95 -10.69
CA ALA A 90 -27.21 0.21 -11.88
C ALA A 90 -26.68 1.14 -12.98
N ASP A 91 -27.27 2.31 -13.15
CA ASP A 91 -26.86 3.30 -14.16
C ASP A 91 -25.49 3.89 -13.80
N HIS A 92 -25.21 4.16 -12.52
CA HIS A 92 -23.89 4.60 -12.06
C HIS A 92 -22.81 3.53 -12.26
N GLN A 93 -23.12 2.27 -12.00
CA GLN A 93 -22.18 1.17 -12.23
C GLN A 93 -21.85 1.02 -13.73
N LYS A 94 -22.83 1.16 -14.62
CA LYS A 94 -22.59 1.18 -16.07
C LYS A 94 -21.74 2.37 -16.48
N LEU A 95 -21.99 3.55 -15.92
CA LEU A 95 -21.17 4.73 -16.16
C LEU A 95 -19.73 4.51 -15.78
N LEU A 96 -19.44 3.97 -14.58
CA LEU A 96 -18.08 3.68 -14.11
C LEU A 96 -17.41 2.63 -15.00
N HIS A 97 -18.14 1.59 -15.44
CA HIS A 97 -17.60 0.60 -16.36
C HIS A 97 -17.19 1.23 -17.70
N THR A 98 -18.06 2.08 -18.27
CA THR A 98 -17.77 2.78 -19.53
C THR A 98 -16.63 3.81 -19.32
N ALA A 99 -16.59 4.51 -18.20
CA ALA A 99 -15.51 5.42 -17.84
C ALA A 99 -14.16 4.71 -17.84
N ARG A 100 -14.09 3.52 -17.23
CA ARG A 100 -12.87 2.70 -17.24
C ARG A 100 -12.45 2.33 -18.65
N GLN A 101 -13.39 1.89 -19.51
CA GLN A 101 -13.09 1.56 -20.91
C GLN A 101 -12.54 2.76 -21.70
N ILE A 102 -13.13 3.94 -21.50
CA ILE A 102 -12.65 5.18 -22.14
C ILE A 102 -11.23 5.53 -21.62
N LYS A 103 -10.99 5.43 -20.31
CA LYS A 103 -9.66 5.65 -19.71
C LYS A 103 -8.60 4.74 -20.35
N GLU A 104 -8.90 3.45 -20.47
CA GLU A 104 -7.98 2.48 -21.06
C GLU A 104 -7.71 2.80 -22.55
N GLN A 105 -8.73 3.15 -23.33
CA GLN A 105 -8.56 3.55 -24.75
C GLN A 105 -7.74 4.82 -24.90
N LEU A 106 -7.91 5.82 -24.02
CA LEU A 106 -7.15 7.06 -24.05
C LEU A 106 -5.67 6.88 -23.71
N SER A 107 -5.24 5.73 -23.20
CA SER A 107 -3.81 5.40 -23.06
C SER A 107 -3.10 5.29 -24.42
N SER A 108 -3.83 4.93 -25.49
CA SER A 108 -3.29 4.79 -26.85
C SER A 108 -3.85 5.76 -27.86
N ALA A 109 -5.05 6.34 -27.63
CA ALA A 109 -5.74 7.26 -28.53
C ALA A 109 -5.80 8.69 -27.96
N GLU A 110 -5.79 9.71 -28.83
CA GLU A 110 -5.92 11.13 -28.43
C GLU A 110 -7.36 11.50 -28.04
N SER A 111 -8.35 10.78 -28.55
CA SER A 111 -9.76 10.94 -28.23
C SER A 111 -10.49 9.62 -28.32
N CYS A 112 -11.56 9.50 -27.55
CA CYS A 112 -12.45 8.34 -27.57
C CYS A 112 -13.89 8.80 -27.72
N SER A 113 -14.66 8.14 -28.58
CA SER A 113 -16.12 8.30 -28.65
C SER A 113 -16.79 7.05 -28.09
N ALA A 114 -17.71 7.25 -27.16
CA ALA A 114 -18.43 6.17 -26.51
C ALA A 114 -19.93 6.45 -26.47
N PHE A 115 -20.72 5.39 -26.35
CA PHE A 115 -22.15 5.46 -26.09
C PHE A 115 -22.39 5.22 -24.62
N ILE A 116 -22.99 6.21 -23.95
CA ILE A 116 -23.37 6.11 -22.54
C ILE A 116 -24.81 5.61 -22.50
N GLU A 117 -25.01 4.53 -21.76
CA GLU A 117 -26.34 3.97 -21.47
C GLU A 117 -26.84 4.44 -20.13
N GLY A 118 -28.13 4.70 -20.02
CA GLY A 118 -28.77 5.11 -18.78
C GLY A 118 -30.27 5.35 -18.97
N THR A 119 -30.87 6.15 -18.10
CA THR A 119 -32.27 6.49 -18.16
C THR A 119 -32.48 7.99 -18.41
N ASP A 120 -33.58 8.34 -19.08
CA ASP A 120 -34.03 9.71 -19.23
C ASP A 120 -34.73 10.24 -17.96
N VAL A 121 -35.12 11.51 -17.95
CA VAL A 121 -35.86 12.14 -16.84
C VAL A 121 -37.18 11.44 -16.52
N SER A 122 -37.75 10.70 -17.47
CA SER A 122 -38.99 9.92 -17.31
C SER A 122 -38.73 8.47 -16.85
N GLY A 123 -37.44 8.07 -16.68
CA GLY A 123 -37.05 6.73 -16.28
C GLY A 123 -37.05 5.72 -17.44
N ARG A 124 -37.10 6.16 -18.71
CA ARG A 124 -36.98 5.27 -19.87
C ARG A 124 -35.52 5.08 -20.25
N PRO A 125 -35.16 3.87 -20.72
CA PRO A 125 -33.82 3.63 -21.23
C PRO A 125 -33.44 4.58 -22.38
N GLY A 126 -32.23 5.10 -22.34
CA GLY A 126 -31.68 6.00 -23.34
C GLY A 126 -30.20 5.73 -23.58
N ILE A 127 -29.72 6.21 -24.73
CA ILE A 127 -28.31 6.14 -25.11
C ILE A 127 -27.89 7.48 -25.67
N GLN A 128 -26.71 7.96 -25.26
CA GLN A 128 -26.15 9.21 -25.76
C GLN A 128 -24.67 9.05 -26.08
N LYS A 129 -24.23 9.56 -27.23
CA LYS A 129 -22.84 9.57 -27.65
C LYS A 129 -22.11 10.74 -26.96
N VAL A 130 -20.93 10.45 -26.39
CA VAL A 130 -19.97 11.42 -25.89
C VAL A 130 -18.63 11.29 -26.60
N ILE A 131 -17.84 12.35 -26.62
CA ILE A 131 -16.47 12.36 -27.11
C ILE A 131 -15.63 12.96 -25.99
N ILE A 132 -14.63 12.20 -25.53
CA ILE A 132 -13.68 12.64 -24.48
C ILE A 132 -12.28 12.66 -25.10
N THR A 133 -11.52 13.72 -24.80
CA THR A 133 -10.13 13.82 -25.25
C THR A 133 -9.16 13.39 -24.16
N ARG A 134 -8.01 12.82 -24.54
CA ARG A 134 -6.90 12.53 -23.60
C ARG A 134 -6.50 13.79 -22.84
N LYS A 135 -6.41 14.92 -23.51
CA LYS A 135 -6.02 16.21 -22.91
C LYS A 135 -6.96 16.62 -21.77
N ASP A 136 -8.27 16.46 -21.92
CA ASP A 136 -9.24 16.81 -20.87
C ASP A 136 -9.13 15.86 -19.70
N PHE A 137 -8.97 14.58 -19.98
CA PHE A 137 -8.75 13.56 -18.95
C PHE A 137 -7.44 13.82 -18.17
N GLU A 138 -6.33 13.97 -18.86
CA GLU A 138 -5.03 14.23 -18.23
C GLU A 138 -5.05 15.50 -17.39
N ARG A 139 -5.73 16.57 -17.86
CA ARG A 139 -5.92 17.79 -17.06
C ARG A 139 -6.68 17.52 -15.76
N LYS A 140 -7.69 16.68 -15.80
CA LYS A 140 -8.53 16.31 -14.64
C LYS A 140 -7.73 15.54 -13.59
N ILE A 141 -6.91 14.58 -14.01
CA ILE A 141 -6.15 13.70 -13.11
C ILE A 141 -4.75 14.22 -12.77
N PHE A 142 -4.28 15.30 -13.40
CA PHE A 142 -2.95 15.87 -13.19
C PHE A 142 -2.60 16.08 -11.71
N PRO A 143 -3.47 16.68 -10.85
CA PRO A 143 -3.13 16.90 -9.45
C PRO A 143 -2.90 15.61 -8.67
N ALA A 144 -3.65 14.56 -8.97
CA ALA A 144 -3.50 13.25 -8.33
C ALA A 144 -2.22 12.53 -8.79
N LEU A 145 -1.93 12.53 -10.09
CA LEU A 145 -0.68 11.97 -10.61
C LEU A 145 0.55 12.71 -10.11
N GLN A 146 0.46 14.04 -9.95
CA GLN A 146 1.54 14.84 -9.37
C GLN A 146 1.85 14.38 -7.93
N GLN A 147 0.84 14.07 -7.11
CA GLN A 147 1.03 13.54 -5.76
C GLN A 147 1.75 12.18 -5.78
N CYS A 148 1.42 11.30 -6.72
CA CYS A 148 2.12 10.02 -6.89
C CYS A 148 3.60 10.22 -7.23
N VAL A 149 3.90 11.14 -8.16
CA VAL A 149 5.28 11.47 -8.55
C VAL A 149 6.05 12.11 -7.40
N ASP A 150 5.41 13.01 -6.63
CA ASP A 150 6.02 13.62 -5.45
C ASP A 150 6.26 12.59 -4.32
N CYS A 151 5.37 11.61 -4.18
CA CYS A 151 5.57 10.48 -3.28
C CYS A 151 6.82 9.67 -3.68
N ALA A 152 6.97 9.35 -4.97
CA ALA A 152 8.15 8.66 -5.48
C ALA A 152 9.45 9.48 -5.25
N ALA A 153 9.39 10.81 -5.41
CA ALA A 153 10.51 11.68 -5.12
C ALA A 153 10.90 11.65 -3.63
N ARG A 154 9.92 11.68 -2.71
CA ARG A 154 10.20 11.55 -1.26
C ARG A 154 10.91 10.25 -0.90
N VAL A 155 10.59 9.15 -1.59
CA VAL A 155 11.30 7.87 -1.40
C VAL A 155 12.78 8.01 -1.73
N LEU A 156 13.12 8.64 -2.86
CA LEU A 156 14.51 8.89 -3.24
C LEU A 156 15.21 9.86 -2.29
N ASP A 157 14.52 10.91 -1.84
CA ASP A 157 15.06 11.87 -0.86
C ASP A 157 15.42 11.19 0.46
N ARG A 158 14.50 10.38 1.01
CA ARG A 158 14.73 9.62 2.25
C ARG A 158 15.86 8.60 2.12
N ALA A 159 16.04 8.06 0.93
CA ALA A 159 17.14 7.13 0.63
C ALA A 159 18.47 7.82 0.34
N GLY A 160 18.52 9.16 0.21
CA GLY A 160 19.72 9.91 -0.18
C GLY A 160 20.09 9.75 -1.65
N GLU A 161 19.14 9.45 -2.53
CA GLU A 161 19.37 9.06 -3.92
C GLU A 161 18.74 10.03 -4.95
N SER A 162 18.25 11.18 -4.53
CA SER A 162 17.47 12.11 -5.36
C SER A 162 18.16 12.60 -6.64
N THR A 163 19.49 12.61 -6.66
CA THR A 163 20.30 13.09 -7.79
C THR A 163 21.11 12.00 -8.48
N ASN A 164 20.91 10.74 -8.09
CA ASN A 164 21.65 9.62 -8.65
C ASN A 164 21.18 9.31 -10.08
N PRO A 165 22.05 9.52 -11.12
CA PRO A 165 21.66 9.32 -12.50
C PRO A 165 21.54 7.84 -12.91
N GLN A 166 21.95 6.92 -12.03
CA GLN A 166 21.91 5.47 -12.30
C GLN A 166 20.61 4.80 -11.79
N ILE A 167 19.69 5.56 -11.22
CA ILE A 167 18.39 5.05 -10.83
C ILE A 167 17.59 4.67 -12.07
N GLU A 168 17.00 3.49 -12.06
CA GLU A 168 16.01 3.05 -13.04
C GLU A 168 14.62 3.12 -12.38
N ILE A 169 13.63 3.66 -13.07
CA ILE A 169 12.23 3.72 -12.59
C ILE A 169 11.45 2.62 -13.31
N LEU A 170 10.92 1.66 -12.56
CA LEU A 170 10.12 0.58 -13.11
C LEU A 170 8.64 0.86 -12.94
N LEU A 171 7.95 1.11 -14.05
CA LEU A 171 6.50 1.29 -14.09
C LEU A 171 5.79 -0.05 -14.05
N THR A 172 4.84 -0.19 -13.12
CA THR A 172 3.98 -1.36 -12.97
C THR A 172 2.56 -0.93 -12.60
N GLY A 173 1.60 -1.86 -12.70
CA GLY A 173 0.18 -1.55 -12.58
C GLY A 173 -0.43 -1.00 -13.87
N GLY A 174 -1.70 -1.35 -14.16
CA GLY A 174 -2.38 -0.98 -15.41
C GLY A 174 -2.50 0.52 -15.63
N SER A 175 -2.67 1.31 -14.56
CA SER A 175 -2.77 2.77 -14.67
C SER A 175 -1.45 3.45 -15.05
N SER A 176 -0.31 2.76 -14.99
CA SER A 176 0.98 3.28 -15.47
C SER A 176 1.05 3.45 -17.00
N TYR A 177 0.08 2.89 -17.75
CA TYR A 177 -0.05 3.12 -19.19
C TYR A 177 -0.53 4.53 -19.56
N ILE A 178 -1.06 5.30 -18.61
CA ILE A 178 -1.48 6.69 -18.85
C ILE A 178 -0.25 7.51 -19.27
N PRO A 179 -0.23 8.13 -20.48
CA PRO A 179 0.98 8.78 -20.99
C PRO A 179 1.52 9.90 -20.11
N LEU A 180 0.64 10.61 -19.40
CA LEU A 180 1.01 11.66 -18.46
C LEU A 180 1.93 11.16 -17.33
N VAL A 181 1.84 9.89 -16.93
CA VAL A 181 2.71 9.30 -15.89
C VAL A 181 4.18 9.44 -16.31
N ARG A 182 4.51 8.97 -17.50
CA ARG A 182 5.89 9.07 -18.04
C ARG A 182 6.34 10.52 -18.16
N THR A 183 5.47 11.38 -18.70
CA THR A 183 5.76 12.80 -18.87
C THR A 183 6.11 13.49 -17.54
N LEU A 184 5.34 13.22 -16.49
CA LEU A 184 5.58 13.79 -15.17
C LEU A 184 6.87 13.25 -14.53
N LEU A 185 7.19 11.98 -14.71
CA LEU A 185 8.42 11.38 -14.22
C LEU A 185 9.65 11.97 -14.95
N GLU A 186 9.59 12.12 -16.27
CA GLU A 186 10.67 12.77 -17.05
C GLU A 186 10.89 14.24 -16.61
N GLN A 187 9.82 14.95 -16.29
CA GLN A 187 9.90 16.33 -15.77
C GLN A 187 10.46 16.38 -14.33
N LYS A 188 10.05 15.45 -13.49
CA LYS A 188 10.47 15.40 -12.07
C LYS A 188 11.92 14.97 -11.92
N PHE A 189 12.39 14.06 -12.77
CA PHE A 189 13.73 13.48 -12.72
C PHE A 189 14.52 13.76 -14.01
N PRO A 190 14.81 15.05 -14.33
CA PRO A 190 15.45 15.42 -15.60
C PRO A 190 16.90 14.95 -15.74
N HIS A 191 17.50 14.49 -14.62
CA HIS A 191 18.85 13.91 -14.59
C HIS A 191 18.87 12.45 -15.02
N LEU A 192 17.72 11.78 -15.07
CA LEU A 192 17.62 10.40 -15.56
C LEU A 192 17.51 10.36 -17.07
N ALA A 193 18.18 9.41 -17.70
CA ALA A 193 18.00 9.13 -19.11
C ALA A 193 16.59 8.59 -19.37
N LYS A 194 16.00 8.88 -20.53
CA LYS A 194 14.62 8.47 -20.85
C LYS A 194 14.43 6.95 -20.89
N ASP A 195 15.46 6.20 -21.23
CA ASP A 195 15.51 4.76 -21.24
C ASP A 195 15.66 4.15 -19.83
N HIS A 196 15.89 4.99 -18.81
CA HIS A 196 15.83 4.57 -17.40
C HIS A 196 14.40 4.47 -16.86
N ILE A 197 13.38 4.98 -17.58
CA ILE A 197 11.97 4.75 -17.22
C ILE A 197 11.49 3.51 -17.96
N LEU A 198 11.46 2.40 -17.23
CA LEU A 198 11.21 1.06 -17.75
C LEU A 198 9.72 0.71 -17.62
N GLN A 199 9.14 0.18 -18.70
CA GLN A 199 7.76 -0.29 -18.70
C GLN A 199 7.68 -1.61 -19.47
N ARG A 200 7.56 -2.71 -18.72
CA ARG A 200 7.48 -4.04 -19.33
C ARG A 200 6.58 -4.94 -18.48
N PHE A 201 5.54 -5.48 -19.10
CA PHE A 201 4.55 -6.33 -18.44
C PHE A 201 3.88 -5.68 -17.21
N PRO A 202 3.46 -4.39 -17.23
CA PRO A 202 3.01 -3.70 -16.02
C PRO A 202 1.88 -4.45 -15.29
N GLU A 203 0.92 -5.02 -15.99
CA GLU A 203 -0.22 -5.76 -15.41
C GLU A 203 0.17 -7.12 -14.85
N GLN A 204 1.21 -7.76 -15.39
CA GLN A 204 1.62 -9.12 -15.04
C GLN A 204 2.84 -9.15 -14.13
N ALA A 205 3.53 -8.02 -13.99
CA ALA A 205 4.82 -7.95 -13.31
C ALA A 205 4.78 -8.45 -11.86
N VAL A 206 3.71 -8.14 -11.14
CA VAL A 206 3.53 -8.58 -9.75
C VAL A 206 3.32 -10.09 -9.69
N ALA A 207 2.38 -10.64 -10.46
CA ALA A 207 2.07 -12.07 -10.47
C ALA A 207 3.29 -12.91 -10.88
N LEU A 208 3.99 -12.50 -11.94
CA LEU A 208 5.21 -13.16 -12.39
C LEU A 208 6.32 -13.06 -11.36
N GLY A 209 6.45 -11.90 -10.70
CA GLY A 209 7.41 -11.69 -9.61
C GLY A 209 7.12 -12.55 -8.39
N CYS A 210 5.88 -12.72 -8.01
CA CYS A 210 5.45 -13.63 -6.94
C CYS A 210 5.80 -15.08 -7.27
N ALA A 211 5.58 -15.53 -8.50
CA ALA A 211 5.93 -16.88 -8.94
C ALA A 211 7.46 -17.11 -8.91
N LEU A 212 8.25 -16.13 -9.37
CA LEU A 212 9.71 -16.17 -9.30
C LEU A 212 10.21 -16.18 -7.85
N TYR A 213 9.59 -15.38 -6.99
CA TYR A 213 9.89 -15.33 -5.56
C TYR A 213 9.61 -16.67 -4.87
N ALA A 214 8.43 -17.22 -5.08
CA ALA A 214 8.05 -18.51 -4.51
C ALA A 214 9.00 -19.66 -4.94
N ASN A 215 9.42 -19.64 -6.19
CA ASN A 215 10.35 -20.67 -6.73
C ASN A 215 11.77 -20.52 -6.18
N ARG A 216 12.19 -19.36 -5.71
CA ARG A 216 13.57 -19.06 -5.29
C ARG A 216 13.75 -18.95 -3.77
N GLN A 217 12.68 -19.01 -2.98
CA GLN A 217 12.71 -18.80 -1.53
C GLN A 217 13.48 -17.51 -1.14
N LEU A 218 13.25 -16.42 -1.88
CA LEU A 218 13.87 -15.13 -1.60
C LEU A 218 13.36 -14.63 -0.24
N SER A 219 14.17 -14.71 0.79
CA SER A 219 13.94 -14.09 2.09
C SER A 219 14.66 -12.74 2.07
N ASP A 220 14.03 -11.69 2.44
CA ASP A 220 14.51 -10.37 2.91
C ASP A 220 13.66 -9.21 2.38
N THR A 221 12.33 -9.34 2.48
CA THR A 221 11.47 -8.14 2.39
C THR A 221 11.47 -7.49 3.77
N PRO A 222 12.07 -6.32 3.97
CA PRO A 222 12.01 -5.65 5.26
C PRO A 222 10.58 -5.22 5.56
N VAL A 223 10.26 -5.13 6.82
CA VAL A 223 8.96 -4.68 7.31
C VAL A 223 8.73 -3.22 6.94
N ALA A 224 7.66 -2.92 6.20
CA ALA A 224 7.36 -1.56 5.74
C ALA A 224 7.06 -0.60 6.92
N TYR A 225 6.35 -1.08 7.92
CA TYR A 225 5.91 -0.34 9.10
C TYR A 225 6.55 -0.90 10.36
N ALA A 226 6.68 -0.06 11.39
CA ALA A 226 7.04 -0.54 12.72
C ALA A 226 5.78 -1.01 13.46
N TYR A 227 5.93 -2.00 14.35
CA TYR A 227 4.85 -2.47 15.21
C TYR A 227 5.17 -2.15 16.66
N ALA A 228 4.28 -1.40 17.29
CA ALA A 228 4.44 -0.92 18.64
C ALA A 228 3.35 -1.50 19.56
N LEU A 229 3.72 -1.70 20.83
CA LEU A 229 2.84 -2.12 21.90
C LEU A 229 2.51 -0.94 22.79
N ARG A 230 1.25 -0.73 23.11
CA ARG A 230 0.86 0.24 24.12
C ARG A 230 1.30 -0.24 25.49
N VAL A 231 2.15 0.55 26.15
CA VAL A 231 2.69 0.27 27.46
C VAL A 231 2.44 1.42 28.41
N ARG A 232 2.40 1.13 29.70
CA ARG A 232 2.41 2.13 30.79
C ARG A 232 3.82 2.24 31.34
N LEU A 233 4.36 3.45 31.37
CA LEU A 233 5.70 3.69 31.90
C LEU A 233 5.72 3.54 33.41
N PRO A 234 6.73 2.85 33.99
CA PRO A 234 6.93 2.79 35.43
C PRO A 234 7.09 4.17 36.04
N GLY A 235 6.52 4.39 37.22
CA GLY A 235 6.65 5.63 38.00
C GLY A 235 5.73 6.76 37.56
N SER A 236 5.64 7.09 36.27
CA SER A 236 4.76 8.16 35.76
C SER A 236 3.32 7.70 35.47
N GLY A 237 3.11 6.41 35.23
CA GLY A 237 1.83 5.89 34.79
C GLY A 237 1.40 6.33 33.38
N GLN A 238 2.21 7.11 32.68
CA GLN A 238 1.95 7.60 31.32
C GLN A 238 1.89 6.43 30.34
N GLN A 239 0.92 6.46 29.43
CA GLN A 239 0.83 5.49 28.34
C GLN A 239 1.64 5.97 27.14
N LYS A 240 2.42 5.06 26.55
CA LYS A 240 3.21 5.30 25.32
C LYS A 240 3.18 4.07 24.43
N LEU A 241 3.54 4.25 23.18
CA LEU A 241 3.75 3.16 22.23
C LEU A 241 5.24 2.78 22.26
N LYS A 242 5.55 1.57 22.73
CA LYS A 242 6.91 1.01 22.68
C LYS A 242 7.07 0.20 21.40
N VAL A 243 7.98 0.62 20.54
CA VAL A 243 8.29 -0.09 19.29
C VAL A 243 8.92 -1.45 19.63
N GLN A 244 8.28 -2.52 19.15
CA GLN A 244 8.72 -3.90 19.31
C GLN A 244 9.45 -4.38 18.06
N ILE A 245 8.83 -4.19 16.90
CA ILE A 245 9.40 -4.54 15.59
C ILE A 245 9.67 -3.23 14.87
N PRO A 246 10.94 -2.88 14.61
CA PRO A 246 11.24 -1.62 13.91
C PRO A 246 10.86 -1.70 12.43
N SER A 247 10.57 -0.55 11.81
CA SER A 247 10.53 -0.45 10.36
C SER A 247 11.87 -0.89 9.76
N ASN A 248 11.82 -1.54 8.62
CA ASN A 248 12.98 -2.15 7.96
C ASN A 248 13.66 -3.31 8.72
N ALA A 249 12.97 -3.93 9.70
CA ALA A 249 13.47 -5.15 10.33
C ALA A 249 13.67 -6.26 9.30
N PRO A 250 14.79 -7.01 9.33
CA PRO A 250 14.97 -8.19 8.48
C PRO A 250 14.01 -9.29 8.92
N LEU A 251 13.51 -10.09 7.97
CA LEU A 251 12.65 -11.23 8.26
C LEU A 251 13.40 -12.57 8.17
N PRO A 252 13.12 -13.55 9.02
CA PRO A 252 12.19 -13.46 10.17
C PRO A 252 12.73 -12.56 11.28
N PHE A 253 11.83 -11.87 11.97
CA PHE A 253 12.19 -11.03 13.12
C PHE A 253 11.49 -11.54 14.38
N GLN A 254 12.24 -11.71 15.47
CA GLN A 254 11.69 -12.12 16.75
C GLN A 254 12.16 -11.18 17.86
N VAL A 255 11.24 -10.84 18.74
CA VAL A 255 11.52 -10.04 19.94
C VAL A 255 10.70 -10.56 21.09
N SER A 256 11.29 -10.55 22.29
CA SER A 256 10.57 -10.89 23.52
C SER A 256 10.73 -9.76 24.55
N GLY A 257 9.70 -9.59 25.35
CA GLY A 257 9.71 -8.60 26.45
C GLY A 257 8.91 -9.09 27.64
N THR A 258 9.36 -8.77 28.85
CA THR A 258 8.63 -9.07 30.08
C THR A 258 7.74 -7.89 30.45
N TYR A 259 6.47 -8.20 30.74
CA TYR A 259 5.43 -7.26 31.18
C TYR A 259 4.85 -7.71 32.47
N THR A 260 4.27 -6.80 33.24
CA THR A 260 3.71 -7.12 34.58
C THR A 260 2.28 -6.62 34.70
N THR A 261 1.49 -7.32 35.48
CA THR A 261 0.18 -6.83 35.91
C THR A 261 0.33 -5.58 36.79
N HIS A 262 -0.63 -4.68 36.73
CA HIS A 262 -0.55 -3.40 37.44
C HIS A 262 -1.49 -3.27 38.63
N SER A 263 -2.47 -4.16 38.76
CA SER A 263 -3.45 -4.17 39.85
C SER A 263 -3.53 -5.54 40.51
N ALA A 264 -3.92 -5.56 41.78
CA ALA A 264 -4.24 -6.80 42.48
C ALA A 264 -5.53 -7.41 41.90
N ASP A 265 -5.66 -8.72 42.05
CA ASP A 265 -6.82 -9.53 41.64
C ASP A 265 -7.17 -9.40 40.13
N GLN A 266 -6.15 -9.17 39.32
CA GLN A 266 -6.31 -9.06 37.89
C GLN A 266 -6.59 -10.42 37.28
N THR A 267 -7.66 -10.55 36.46
CA THR A 267 -8.11 -11.79 35.84
C THR A 267 -7.71 -11.91 34.38
N SER A 268 -7.23 -10.81 33.77
CA SER A 268 -6.73 -10.81 32.39
C SER A 268 -5.73 -9.71 32.12
N ALA A 269 -4.89 -9.88 31.11
CA ALA A 269 -3.99 -8.87 30.57
C ALA A 269 -4.35 -8.58 29.11
N ARG A 270 -4.38 -7.31 28.75
CA ARG A 270 -4.70 -6.84 27.39
C ARG A 270 -3.49 -6.22 26.73
N PHE A 271 -3.09 -6.72 25.58
CA PHE A 271 -2.01 -6.23 24.76
C PHE A 271 -2.57 -5.59 23.50
N ALA A 272 -2.40 -4.27 23.33
CA ALA A 272 -2.86 -3.53 22.16
C ALA A 272 -1.66 -3.14 21.30
N PHE A 273 -1.69 -3.58 20.05
CA PHE A 273 -0.64 -3.35 19.05
C PHE A 273 -1.08 -2.29 18.05
N PHE A 274 -0.10 -1.52 17.60
CA PHE A 274 -0.29 -0.42 16.66
C PHE A 274 0.71 -0.55 15.53
N GLU A 275 0.25 -0.35 14.31
CA GLU A 275 1.10 -0.11 13.15
C GLU A 275 1.49 1.37 13.18
N VAL A 276 2.78 1.66 13.04
CA VAL A 276 3.31 3.03 13.02
C VAL A 276 4.28 3.18 11.85
N GLU A 277 4.25 4.33 11.19
CA GLU A 277 5.02 4.53 9.95
C GLU A 277 6.53 4.35 10.14
N ASN A 278 7.08 4.85 11.25
CA ASN A 278 8.50 4.77 11.56
C ASN A 278 8.74 4.51 13.04
N GLY A 279 9.78 3.75 13.35
CA GLY A 279 10.18 3.53 14.72
C GLY A 279 11.46 2.70 14.83
N ALA A 280 12.41 3.18 15.64
CA ALA A 280 13.59 2.40 15.99
C ALA A 280 13.22 1.37 17.07
N ALA A 281 13.90 0.22 17.10
CA ALA A 281 13.69 -0.80 18.13
C ALA A 281 13.80 -0.22 19.54
N ASN A 282 12.86 -0.60 20.41
CA ASN A 282 12.77 -0.14 21.80
C ASN A 282 12.56 1.39 21.99
N SER A 283 12.28 2.16 20.94
CA SER A 283 11.88 3.55 21.07
C SER A 283 10.46 3.69 21.64
N TYR A 284 10.17 4.84 22.21
CA TYR A 284 8.84 5.19 22.73
C TYR A 284 8.27 6.33 21.90
N LEU A 285 7.04 6.13 21.39
CA LEU A 285 6.30 7.13 20.64
C LEU A 285 5.15 7.65 21.50
N GLU A 286 4.71 8.87 21.24
CA GLU A 286 3.49 9.39 21.88
C GLU A 286 2.27 8.58 21.39
N LEU A 287 1.34 8.33 22.30
CA LEU A 287 0.05 7.76 21.96
C LEU A 287 -0.84 8.91 21.46
N ASP A 288 -1.16 8.90 20.19
CA ASP A 288 -2.14 9.81 19.59
C ASP A 288 -3.50 9.11 19.53
N ASP A 289 -4.57 9.84 19.85
CA ASP A 289 -5.95 9.34 19.78
C ASP A 289 -6.37 8.97 18.34
N GLY A 290 -5.62 9.45 17.34
CA GLY A 290 -5.80 9.11 15.92
C GLY A 290 -5.11 7.81 15.47
N ASN A 291 -4.27 7.18 16.31
CA ASN A 291 -3.61 5.94 15.94
C ASN A 291 -4.59 4.75 16.05
N PRO A 292 -4.99 4.11 14.94
CA PRO A 292 -5.88 2.97 15.01
C PRO A 292 -5.18 1.78 15.68
N THR A 293 -5.89 1.07 16.56
CA THR A 293 -5.39 -0.16 17.17
C THR A 293 -5.47 -1.27 16.14
N SER A 294 -4.31 -1.78 15.68
CA SER A 294 -4.24 -2.82 14.64
C SER A 294 -4.63 -4.21 15.17
N LEU A 295 -4.30 -4.52 16.42
CA LEU A 295 -4.56 -5.84 17.03
C LEU A 295 -4.70 -5.70 18.54
N VAL A 296 -5.67 -6.40 19.11
CA VAL A 296 -5.80 -6.56 20.57
C VAL A 296 -5.79 -8.04 20.92
N ILE A 297 -4.84 -8.43 21.78
CA ILE A 297 -4.74 -9.79 22.34
C ILE A 297 -5.10 -9.72 23.81
N GLN A 298 -5.97 -10.61 24.26
CA GLN A 298 -6.35 -10.77 25.65
C GLN A 298 -5.86 -12.13 26.17
N HIS A 299 -5.01 -12.08 27.21
CA HIS A 299 -4.58 -13.24 27.95
C HIS A 299 -5.39 -13.34 29.23
N HIS A 300 -5.99 -14.50 29.52
CA HIS A 300 -6.81 -14.75 30.68
C HIS A 300 -6.04 -15.58 31.68
N PHE A 301 -5.98 -15.11 32.92
CA PHE A 301 -5.39 -15.90 34.02
C PHE A 301 -6.36 -16.95 34.53
N SER A 302 -5.84 -18.14 34.88
CA SER A 302 -6.64 -19.23 35.43
C SER A 302 -7.26 -18.90 36.80
N HIS A 303 -6.67 -17.93 37.51
CA HIS A 303 -7.17 -17.37 38.76
C HIS A 303 -6.72 -15.93 38.91
N PRO A 304 -7.35 -15.10 39.75
CA PRO A 304 -6.89 -13.73 40.01
C PRO A 304 -5.45 -13.71 40.46
N VAL A 305 -4.62 -12.81 39.85
CA VAL A 305 -3.18 -12.70 40.10
C VAL A 305 -2.84 -11.38 40.78
N PRO A 306 -1.78 -11.33 41.64
CA PRO A 306 -1.35 -10.10 42.28
C PRO A 306 -0.74 -9.09 41.27
N ALA A 307 -0.66 -7.83 41.66
CA ALA A 307 0.12 -6.84 40.95
C ALA A 307 1.60 -7.25 40.89
N GLY A 308 2.25 -7.01 39.74
CA GLY A 308 3.63 -7.43 39.51
C GLY A 308 3.80 -8.85 38.95
N THR A 309 2.72 -9.60 38.73
CA THR A 309 2.80 -10.91 38.05
C THR A 309 3.40 -10.74 36.66
N GLN A 310 4.47 -11.49 36.38
CA GLN A 310 5.24 -11.39 35.15
C GLN A 310 4.60 -12.22 34.02
N MET A 311 4.67 -11.68 32.83
CA MET A 311 4.29 -12.32 31.56
C MET A 311 5.38 -12.11 30.55
N LEU A 312 5.81 -13.15 29.86
CA LEU A 312 6.70 -13.08 28.71
C LEU A 312 5.84 -12.96 27.44
N LEU A 313 6.00 -11.85 26.73
CA LEU A 313 5.41 -11.64 25.42
C LEU A 313 6.48 -11.87 24.35
N THR A 314 6.25 -12.83 23.47
CA THR A 314 7.13 -13.10 22.32
C THR A 314 6.37 -12.79 21.04
N MET A 315 6.95 -11.94 20.20
CA MET A 315 6.46 -11.57 18.87
C MET A 315 7.41 -12.13 17.82
N THR A 316 6.87 -12.84 16.85
CA THR A 316 7.63 -13.34 15.69
C THR A 316 6.93 -12.90 14.43
N LEU A 317 7.64 -12.17 13.59
CA LEU A 317 7.20 -11.82 12.24
C LEU A 317 7.92 -12.71 11.24
N THR A 318 7.15 -13.50 10.54
CA THR A 318 7.66 -14.50 9.59
C THR A 318 7.90 -13.90 8.21
N PRO A 319 8.71 -14.54 7.34
CA PRO A 319 8.99 -14.05 5.98
C PRO A 319 7.74 -13.91 5.10
N ASN A 320 6.68 -14.66 5.37
CA ASN A 320 5.41 -14.58 4.65
C ASN A 320 4.45 -13.52 5.19
N GLY A 321 4.92 -12.63 6.08
CA GLY A 321 4.10 -11.55 6.61
C GLY A 321 3.09 -11.99 7.67
N THR A 322 3.34 -13.09 8.38
CA THR A 322 2.49 -13.50 9.51
C THR A 322 3.10 -13.02 10.82
N LEU A 323 2.35 -12.23 11.58
CA LEU A 323 2.68 -11.84 12.94
C LEU A 323 2.14 -12.92 13.90
N MET A 324 3.04 -13.57 14.61
CA MET A 324 2.73 -14.51 15.69
C MET A 324 3.03 -13.85 17.03
N VAL A 325 2.09 -13.91 17.96
CA VAL A 325 2.26 -13.36 19.31
C VAL A 325 1.95 -14.47 20.31
N VAL A 326 2.87 -14.70 21.22
CA VAL A 326 2.75 -15.69 22.29
C VAL A 326 2.88 -14.96 23.63
N VAL A 327 1.93 -15.23 24.52
CA VAL A 327 1.95 -14.73 25.92
C VAL A 327 2.04 -15.92 26.85
N ASP A 328 3.09 -15.94 27.66
CA ASP A 328 3.36 -16.97 28.69
C ASP A 328 3.50 -16.29 30.05
N ASP A 329 2.70 -16.69 31.02
CA ASP A 329 2.70 -16.21 32.40
C ASP A 329 3.46 -17.15 33.37
N HIS A 330 4.45 -17.88 32.83
CA HIS A 330 5.27 -18.83 33.54
C HIS A 330 4.49 -20.00 34.14
N GLY A 331 3.42 -20.45 33.46
CA GLY A 331 2.67 -21.62 33.80
C GLY A 331 1.53 -21.39 34.80
N ILE A 332 1.15 -20.15 35.07
CA ILE A 332 -0.05 -19.82 35.84
C ILE A 332 -1.30 -20.20 35.04
N SER A 333 -1.26 -19.98 33.72
CA SER A 333 -2.37 -20.23 32.80
C SER A 333 -1.89 -20.91 31.52
N PRO A 334 -2.78 -21.45 30.70
CA PRO A 334 -2.41 -21.91 29.36
C PRO A 334 -1.83 -20.79 28.53
N VAL A 335 -0.77 -21.09 27.79
CA VAL A 335 -0.12 -20.14 26.88
C VAL A 335 -1.12 -19.60 25.85
N THR A 336 -1.25 -18.29 25.75
CA THR A 336 -2.05 -17.64 24.71
C THR A 336 -1.20 -17.46 23.46
N SER A 337 -1.64 -18.03 22.35
CA SER A 337 -1.00 -17.86 21.04
C SER A 337 -1.99 -17.26 20.06
N HIS A 338 -1.54 -16.24 19.32
CA HIS A 338 -2.30 -15.59 18.27
C HIS A 338 -1.46 -15.46 17.03
N SER A 339 -2.06 -15.68 15.86
CA SER A 339 -1.41 -15.60 14.56
C SER A 339 -2.31 -14.82 13.61
N MET A 340 -1.76 -13.82 12.94
CA MET A 340 -2.49 -12.95 12.03
C MET A 340 -1.62 -12.56 10.84
N SER A 341 -2.20 -12.50 9.65
CA SER A 341 -1.55 -11.92 8.48
C SER A 341 -1.46 -10.39 8.62
N LEU A 342 -0.36 -9.80 8.20
CA LEU A 342 -0.23 -8.34 8.16
C LEU A 342 -1.25 -7.69 7.21
N ALA A 343 -1.71 -8.42 6.19
CA ALA A 343 -2.79 -7.96 5.32
C ALA A 343 -4.12 -7.80 6.08
N ASP A 344 -4.43 -8.71 7.00
CA ASP A 344 -5.66 -8.65 7.80
C ASP A 344 -5.63 -7.53 8.85
N LEU A 345 -4.42 -7.15 9.33
CA LEU A 345 -4.25 -6.02 10.25
C LEU A 345 -4.71 -4.68 9.63
N ARG A 346 -4.59 -4.52 8.32
CA ARG A 346 -4.96 -3.29 7.60
C ARG A 346 -6.45 -3.18 7.30
N HIS A 347 -7.12 -4.31 7.09
CA HIS A 347 -8.56 -4.33 6.78
C HIS A 347 -9.47 -4.17 8.01
N SER A 348 -8.97 -4.35 9.22
CA SER A 348 -9.75 -4.16 10.45
C SER A 348 -10.00 -2.69 10.81
N ASN A 349 -9.42 -1.75 10.07
CA ASN A 349 -9.55 -0.31 10.30
C ASN A 349 -10.61 0.37 9.42
N ASP A 350 -11.22 -0.35 8.46
CA ASP A 350 -12.21 0.18 7.52
C ASP A 350 -13.68 -0.20 7.89
N THR A 351 -13.94 -0.72 9.11
CA THR A 351 -15.30 -1.02 9.60
C THR A 351 -15.72 -0.17 10.79
#